data_0722805d33912b93664496067aa39fae
#
_entry.id   0722805d33912b93664496067aa39fae
#
_cell.length_a   1.000
_cell.length_b   1.000
_cell.length_c   1.000
_cell.angle_alpha   90.00
_cell.angle_beta   90.00
_cell.angle_gamma   90.00
#
_symmetry.space_group_name_H-M   'P 1'
#
loop_
_entity.id
_entity.type
_entity.pdbx_description
1 polymer ?
#
loop_
_entity_poly.entity_id
_entity_poly.type
_entity_poly.pdbx_seq_one_letter_code
_entity_poly.pdbx_strand_id
1 'polypeptide(L)'
;AAEQAIDLDEATRWIEGLDRLHKTRRIQRCFDLSATPFAPTGKASTDTALFDWIVSDFGLNDAIEAGLVKTPRVVVRDDAMPDSATLRSKLYHIYRDPSVSEDLNRAKAEPHEPLPKLVQDAYTLLGADWRETRRQWAEAGHHSPPVMLTVCNRTETAARIAHYFTQGDVPWQ
;
A
#
# COMPACT_ATOMS: atom_id res chain seq x y z
N ALA A 1 -13.42 1.32 -10.68
CA ALA A 1 -14.60 2.18 -10.87
C ALA A 1 -15.47 2.26 -9.60
N ALA A 2 -15.67 1.17 -8.84
CA ALA A 2 -16.45 1.19 -7.59
C ALA A 2 -15.67 1.87 -6.44
N GLU A 3 -14.37 1.66 -6.35
CA GLU A 3 -13.49 2.26 -5.35
C GLU A 3 -13.39 3.80 -5.50
N GLN A 4 -13.31 4.28 -6.74
CA GLN A 4 -13.34 5.73 -7.02
C GLN A 4 -14.69 6.38 -6.72
N ALA A 5 -15.80 5.66 -6.81
CA ALA A 5 -17.12 6.17 -6.46
C ALA A 5 -17.31 6.32 -4.94
N ILE A 6 -16.71 5.44 -4.14
CA ILE A 6 -16.73 5.51 -2.66
C ILE A 6 -15.95 6.73 -2.16
N ASP A 7 -14.77 6.99 -2.73
CA ASP A 7 -13.93 8.14 -2.36
C ASP A 7 -14.60 9.49 -2.66
N LEU A 8 -15.32 9.58 -3.78
CA LEU A 8 -16.08 10.79 -4.14
C LEU A 8 -17.25 11.04 -3.19
N ASP A 9 -17.93 9.98 -2.75
CA ASP A 9 -19.06 10.09 -1.84
C ASP A 9 -18.61 10.49 -0.41
N GLU A 10 -17.47 9.97 0.05
CA GLU A 10 -16.88 10.37 1.33
C GLU A 10 -16.36 11.82 1.31
N ALA A 11 -15.66 12.22 0.25
CA ALA A 11 -15.20 13.59 0.08
C ALA A 11 -16.37 14.60 0.02
N THR A 12 -17.45 14.23 -0.65
CA THR A 12 -18.68 15.05 -0.74
C THR A 12 -19.32 15.21 0.64
N ARG A 13 -19.42 14.15 1.43
CA ARG A 13 -19.98 14.20 2.80
C ARG A 13 -19.17 15.11 3.72
N TRP A 14 -17.85 15.07 3.59
CA TRP A 14 -16.98 15.93 4.39
C TRP A 14 -17.15 17.41 4.06
N ILE A 15 -17.20 17.76 2.78
CA ILE A 15 -17.46 19.12 2.30
C ILE A 15 -18.85 19.62 2.72
N GLU A 16 -19.88 18.77 2.63
CA GLU A 16 -21.21 19.09 3.12
C GLU A 16 -21.24 19.41 4.62
N GLY A 17 -20.46 18.67 5.42
CA GLY A 17 -20.33 18.92 6.84
C GLY A 17 -19.76 20.31 7.13
N LEU A 18 -18.69 20.70 6.43
CA LEU A 18 -18.10 22.03 6.53
C LEU A 18 -19.04 23.13 6.04
N ASP A 19 -19.79 22.91 4.94
CA ASP A 19 -20.76 23.87 4.42
C ASP A 19 -21.91 24.09 5.42
N ARG A 20 -22.41 23.05 6.08
CA ARG A 20 -23.39 23.17 7.16
C ARG A 20 -22.86 23.97 8.34
N LEU A 21 -21.61 23.71 8.76
CA LEU A 21 -20.97 24.49 9.82
C LEU A 21 -20.79 25.94 9.40
N HIS A 22 -20.38 26.21 8.17
CA HIS A 22 -20.23 27.56 7.65
C HIS A 22 -21.56 28.33 7.64
N LYS A 23 -22.65 27.70 7.20
CA LYS A 23 -23.99 28.28 7.20
C LYS A 23 -24.52 28.62 8.60
N THR A 24 -24.15 27.81 9.59
CA THR A 24 -24.66 27.99 10.97
C THR A 24 -23.78 28.85 11.86
N ARG A 25 -22.46 28.76 11.72
CA ARG A 25 -21.48 29.39 12.63
C ARG A 25 -20.48 30.31 11.93
N ARG A 26 -20.51 30.42 10.59
CA ARG A 26 -19.60 31.21 9.76
C ARG A 26 -18.13 30.90 10.04
N ILE A 27 -17.63 29.80 9.45
CA ILE A 27 -16.22 29.46 9.48
C ILE A 27 -15.44 30.58 8.79
N GLN A 28 -14.47 31.15 9.49
CA GLN A 28 -13.62 32.21 8.95
C GLN A 28 -12.41 31.66 8.20
N ARG A 29 -11.86 30.55 8.65
CA ARG A 29 -10.71 29.88 8.05
C ARG A 29 -10.80 28.38 8.30
N CYS A 30 -10.36 27.60 7.33
CA CYS A 30 -10.16 26.17 7.45
C CYS A 30 -8.70 25.86 7.12
N PHE A 31 -8.03 25.08 7.95
CA PHE A 31 -6.68 24.60 7.71
C PHE A 31 -6.71 23.09 7.60
N ASP A 32 -6.34 22.57 6.45
CA ASP A 32 -6.28 21.16 6.18
C ASP A 32 -4.85 20.66 6.26
N LEU A 33 -4.65 19.53 6.94
CA LEU A 33 -3.39 18.81 6.99
C LEU A 33 -3.56 17.54 6.17
N SER A 34 -2.79 17.40 5.12
CA SER A 34 -2.88 16.25 4.23
C SER A 34 -1.51 15.81 3.74
N ALA A 35 -1.30 14.50 3.63
CA ALA A 35 -0.15 13.94 2.94
C ALA A 35 -0.34 13.92 1.40
N THR A 36 -1.59 14.13 0.94
CA THR A 36 -1.96 14.09 -0.47
C THR A 36 -2.85 15.29 -0.80
N PRO A 37 -2.25 16.49 -1.03
CA PRO A 37 -2.99 17.73 -1.22
C PRO A 37 -3.62 17.82 -2.61
N PHE A 38 -4.36 16.80 -3.02
CA PHE A 38 -5.05 16.73 -4.32
C PHE A 38 -6.54 16.91 -4.13
N ALA A 39 -7.12 17.87 -4.84
CA ALA A 39 -8.56 18.05 -4.87
C ALA A 39 -9.21 16.91 -5.69
N PRO A 40 -10.27 16.25 -5.19
CA PRO A 40 -11.01 15.30 -5.99
C PRO A 40 -11.74 16.03 -7.11
N THR A 41 -11.29 15.85 -8.34
CA THR A 41 -11.97 16.36 -9.52
C THR A 41 -13.13 15.44 -9.86
N GLY A 42 -14.36 15.94 -9.75
CA GLY A 42 -15.62 15.19 -9.82
C GLY A 42 -16.04 14.58 -11.15
N LYS A 43 -15.12 14.31 -12.06
CA LYS A 43 -15.30 13.46 -13.26
C LYS A 43 -13.93 12.95 -13.65
N ALA A 44 -13.87 11.69 -14.07
CA ALA A 44 -12.73 10.94 -14.55
C ALA A 44 -11.69 11.73 -15.40
N SER A 45 -11.11 12.78 -14.86
CA SER A 45 -9.95 13.44 -15.42
C SER A 45 -8.72 12.82 -14.78
N THR A 46 -7.78 12.45 -15.60
CA THR A 46 -6.45 11.96 -15.20
C THR A 46 -5.60 13.04 -14.53
N ASP A 47 -6.07 14.26 -14.50
CA ASP A 47 -5.36 15.40 -13.91
C ASP A 47 -5.86 15.60 -12.47
N THR A 48 -5.07 15.15 -11.53
CA THR A 48 -5.24 15.48 -10.11
C THR A 48 -4.86 16.93 -9.90
N ALA A 49 -5.85 17.80 -9.70
CA ALA A 49 -5.60 19.19 -9.35
C ALA A 49 -5.11 19.29 -7.89
N LEU A 50 -4.05 20.04 -7.65
CA LEU A 50 -3.65 20.42 -6.30
C LEU A 50 -4.71 21.34 -5.67
N PHE A 51 -4.78 21.38 -4.35
CA PHE A 51 -5.51 22.43 -3.65
C PHE A 51 -4.99 23.82 -4.04
N ASP A 52 -5.87 24.78 -4.23
CA ASP A 52 -5.53 26.11 -4.72
C ASP A 52 -4.58 26.89 -3.78
N TRP A 53 -4.60 26.56 -2.49
CA TRP A 53 -3.85 27.26 -1.47
C TRP A 53 -3.05 26.31 -0.59
N ILE A 54 -1.81 26.04 -0.99
CA ILE A 54 -0.85 25.32 -0.16
C ILE A 54 0.00 26.36 0.59
N VAL A 55 -0.20 26.44 1.90
CA VAL A 55 0.48 27.41 2.77
C VAL A 55 1.87 26.92 3.18
N SER A 56 2.03 25.61 3.34
CA SER A 56 3.28 24.96 3.69
C SER A 56 3.33 23.61 3.02
N ASP A 57 4.45 23.30 2.41
CA ASP A 57 4.73 22.03 1.77
C ASP A 57 6.04 21.44 2.32
N PHE A 58 6.05 20.16 2.58
CA PHE A 58 7.22 19.38 2.94
C PHE A 58 7.14 18.03 2.24
N GLY A 59 7.72 17.97 1.06
CA GLY A 59 7.60 16.82 0.18
C GLY A 59 8.53 15.66 0.54
N LEU A 60 8.41 14.56 -0.20
CA LEU A 60 9.25 13.38 -0.03
C LEU A 60 10.74 13.70 -0.23
N ASN A 61 11.08 14.56 -1.20
CA ASN A 61 12.45 14.95 -1.45
C ASN A 61 13.04 15.72 -0.27
N ASP A 62 12.29 16.67 0.29
CA ASP A 62 12.70 17.42 1.47
C ASP A 62 12.92 16.49 2.67
N ALA A 63 12.05 15.49 2.83
CA ALA A 63 12.14 14.51 3.90
C ALA A 63 13.35 13.58 3.74
N ILE A 64 13.73 13.22 2.50
CA ILE A 64 14.93 12.44 2.20
C ILE A 64 16.19 13.27 2.48
N GLU A 65 16.24 14.52 2.00
CA GLU A 65 17.36 15.44 2.21
C GLU A 65 17.56 15.76 3.69
N ALA A 66 16.47 15.91 4.43
CA ALA A 66 16.49 16.10 5.89
C ALA A 66 16.85 14.82 6.67
N GLY A 67 17.02 13.68 6.01
CA GLY A 67 17.33 12.40 6.65
C GLY A 67 16.18 11.79 7.47
N LEU A 68 14.97 12.28 7.30
CA LEU A 68 13.78 11.79 8.01
C LEU A 68 13.21 10.52 7.39
N VAL A 69 13.41 10.33 6.10
CA VAL A 69 12.90 9.21 5.32
C VAL A 69 14.05 8.58 4.53
N LYS A 70 14.09 7.26 4.49
CA LYS A 70 15.02 6.51 3.63
C LYS A 70 14.63 6.67 2.18
N THR A 71 15.61 6.73 1.29
CA THR A 71 15.37 6.71 -0.15
C THR A 71 14.55 5.48 -0.54
N PRO A 72 13.39 5.64 -1.18
CA PRO A 72 12.58 4.52 -1.64
C PRO A 72 13.38 3.69 -2.65
N ARG A 73 13.31 2.38 -2.50
CA ARG A 73 13.88 1.44 -3.47
C ARG A 73 12.76 0.60 -4.04
N VAL A 74 12.65 0.59 -5.35
CA VAL A 74 11.68 -0.26 -6.07
C VAL A 74 12.44 -1.46 -6.62
N VAL A 75 11.98 -2.67 -6.32
CA VAL A 75 12.51 -3.89 -6.93
C VAL A 75 12.02 -3.92 -8.38
N VAL A 76 12.96 -3.81 -9.31
CA VAL A 76 12.68 -3.84 -10.76
C VAL A 76 12.90 -5.25 -11.33
N ARG A 77 13.63 -6.12 -10.60
CA ARG A 77 13.95 -7.48 -11.03
C ARG A 77 13.12 -8.49 -10.26
N ASP A 78 12.48 -9.35 -11.03
CA ASP A 78 11.93 -10.61 -10.57
C ASP A 78 12.69 -11.71 -11.30
N ASP A 79 13.65 -12.32 -10.59
CA ASP A 79 14.50 -13.37 -11.17
C ASP A 79 13.70 -14.64 -11.51
N ALA A 80 12.46 -14.75 -11.03
CA ALA A 80 11.63 -15.92 -11.25
C ALA A 80 11.13 -16.05 -12.70
N MET A 81 10.87 -14.95 -13.43
CA MET A 81 10.59 -14.91 -14.88
C MET A 81 10.40 -13.46 -15.37
N PRO A 82 11.41 -12.79 -15.90
CA PRO A 82 11.22 -11.45 -16.42
C PRO A 82 10.24 -11.48 -17.61
N ASP A 83 9.20 -10.69 -17.53
CA ASP A 83 8.50 -10.27 -18.73
C ASP A 83 9.44 -9.30 -19.47
N SER A 84 10.13 -9.82 -20.49
CA SER A 84 11.11 -9.09 -21.26
C SER A 84 10.52 -7.88 -22.00
N ALA A 85 9.19 -7.84 -22.15
CA ALA A 85 8.52 -6.76 -22.85
C ALA A 85 8.22 -5.56 -21.93
N THR A 86 7.94 -5.80 -20.65
CA THR A 86 7.54 -4.75 -19.71
C THR A 86 8.55 -4.46 -18.62
N LEU A 87 9.57 -5.30 -18.43
CA LEU A 87 10.56 -5.26 -17.35
C LEU A 87 9.90 -5.23 -15.93
N ARG A 88 8.63 -5.63 -15.83
CA ARG A 88 7.90 -5.66 -14.59
C ARG A 88 8.02 -7.01 -13.93
N SER A 89 8.23 -6.98 -12.62
CA SER A 89 8.23 -8.17 -11.76
C SER A 89 6.91 -8.91 -11.86
N LYS A 90 6.93 -10.24 -11.91
CA LYS A 90 5.74 -11.07 -11.79
C LYS A 90 5.01 -10.83 -10.48
N LEU A 91 5.72 -10.52 -9.40
CA LEU A 91 5.13 -10.16 -8.12
C LEU A 91 4.16 -8.98 -8.25
N TYR A 92 4.49 -7.99 -9.10
CA TYR A 92 3.60 -6.85 -9.36
C TYR A 92 2.29 -7.26 -10.05
N HIS A 93 2.27 -8.37 -10.78
CA HIS A 93 1.11 -8.85 -11.54
C HIS A 93 0.28 -9.90 -10.82
N ILE A 94 0.72 -10.45 -9.69
CA ILE A 94 0.01 -11.52 -8.96
C ILE A 94 -1.43 -11.11 -8.66
N TYR A 95 -1.65 -9.88 -8.18
CA TYR A 95 -2.99 -9.38 -7.88
C TYR A 95 -3.89 -9.20 -9.11
N ARG A 96 -3.33 -9.18 -10.31
CA ARG A 96 -4.10 -9.12 -11.56
C ARG A 96 -4.57 -10.47 -12.04
N ASP A 97 -4.05 -11.55 -11.47
CA ASP A 97 -4.59 -12.88 -11.72
C ASP A 97 -6.00 -12.96 -11.14
N PRO A 98 -7.03 -13.29 -11.95
CA PRO A 98 -8.41 -13.31 -11.49
C PRO A 98 -8.62 -14.24 -10.29
N SER A 99 -7.97 -15.41 -10.27
CA SER A 99 -8.09 -16.37 -9.18
C SER A 99 -7.53 -15.81 -7.86
N VAL A 100 -6.45 -15.04 -7.93
CA VAL A 100 -5.85 -14.38 -6.77
C VAL A 100 -6.72 -13.22 -6.29
N SER A 101 -7.13 -12.34 -7.21
CA SER A 101 -7.91 -11.16 -6.85
C SER A 101 -9.29 -11.52 -6.29
N GLU A 102 -9.96 -12.53 -6.85
CA GLU A 102 -11.24 -13.03 -6.33
C GLU A 102 -11.10 -13.64 -4.95
N ASP A 103 -10.09 -14.49 -4.74
CA ASP A 103 -9.84 -15.13 -3.45
C ASP A 103 -9.46 -14.13 -2.35
N LEU A 104 -8.54 -13.21 -2.64
CA LEU A 104 -8.09 -12.21 -1.66
C LEU A 104 -9.16 -11.16 -1.33
N ASN A 105 -10.13 -10.95 -2.22
CA ASN A 105 -11.26 -10.04 -1.97
C ASN A 105 -12.50 -10.75 -1.43
N ARG A 106 -12.46 -12.04 -1.22
CA ARG A 106 -13.58 -12.82 -0.70
C ARG A 106 -13.92 -12.39 0.74
N ALA A 107 -15.16 -11.99 0.94
CA ALA A 107 -15.69 -11.68 2.27
C ALA A 107 -15.82 -12.98 3.10
N LYS A 108 -15.63 -12.86 4.42
CA LYS A 108 -15.81 -13.96 5.39
C LYS A 108 -14.87 -15.15 5.17
N ALA A 109 -13.67 -14.92 4.63
CA ALA A 109 -12.65 -15.96 4.56
C ALA A 109 -12.11 -16.24 5.98
N GLU A 110 -11.99 -17.52 6.32
CA GLU A 110 -11.49 -17.94 7.64
C GLU A 110 -9.96 -17.90 7.70
N PRO A 111 -9.34 -17.58 8.86
CA PRO A 111 -7.89 -17.44 8.97
C PRO A 111 -7.09 -18.70 8.55
N HIS A 112 -7.64 -19.89 8.73
CA HIS A 112 -6.99 -21.17 8.40
C HIS A 112 -7.13 -21.57 6.93
N GLU A 113 -7.90 -20.84 6.13
CA GLU A 113 -8.03 -21.13 4.71
C GLU A 113 -6.73 -20.83 3.97
N PRO A 114 -6.26 -21.73 3.09
CA PRO A 114 -4.98 -21.58 2.42
C PRO A 114 -4.97 -20.34 1.52
N LEU A 115 -3.83 -19.69 1.44
CA LEU A 115 -3.59 -18.61 0.48
C LEU A 115 -3.47 -19.17 -0.95
N PRO A 116 -3.81 -18.42 -1.98
CA PRO A 116 -3.54 -18.78 -3.36
C PRO A 116 -2.07 -19.16 -3.58
N LYS A 117 -1.82 -20.16 -4.40
CA LYS A 117 -0.47 -20.68 -4.65
C LYS A 117 0.51 -19.59 -5.10
N LEU A 118 0.09 -18.69 -6.00
CA LEU A 118 0.92 -17.58 -6.46
C LEU A 118 1.33 -16.64 -5.32
N VAL A 119 0.46 -16.42 -4.33
CA VAL A 119 0.76 -15.61 -3.14
C VAL A 119 1.78 -16.34 -2.26
N GLN A 120 1.64 -17.65 -2.06
CA GLN A 120 2.63 -18.45 -1.32
C GLN A 120 3.99 -18.44 -2.02
N ASP A 121 4.03 -18.56 -3.35
CA ASP A 121 5.26 -18.51 -4.13
C ASP A 121 5.91 -17.12 -4.05
N ALA A 122 5.11 -16.03 -4.04
CA ALA A 122 5.61 -14.68 -3.80
C ALA A 122 6.27 -14.55 -2.44
N TYR A 123 5.66 -15.07 -1.38
CA TYR A 123 6.26 -15.06 -0.06
C TYR A 123 7.52 -15.92 0.03
N THR A 124 7.61 -17.00 -0.73
CA THR A 124 8.84 -17.80 -0.81
C THR A 124 9.99 -16.96 -1.37
N LEU A 125 9.77 -16.22 -2.45
CA LEU A 125 10.78 -15.32 -3.03
C LEU A 125 11.15 -14.17 -2.08
N LEU A 126 10.15 -13.47 -1.53
CA LEU A 126 10.37 -12.37 -0.60
C LEU A 126 11.06 -12.84 0.69
N GLY A 127 10.76 -14.04 1.16
CA GLY A 127 11.41 -14.65 2.32
C GLY A 127 12.88 -14.98 2.06
N ALA A 128 13.22 -15.41 0.85
CA ALA A 128 14.62 -15.62 0.46
C ALA A 128 15.40 -14.29 0.46
N ASP A 129 14.84 -13.23 -0.11
CA ASP A 129 15.43 -11.89 -0.12
C ASP A 129 15.55 -11.32 1.30
N TRP A 130 14.54 -11.55 2.14
CA TRP A 130 14.60 -11.12 3.54
C TRP A 130 15.72 -11.82 4.32
N ARG A 131 15.91 -13.13 4.12
CA ARG A 131 17.02 -13.88 4.77
C ARG A 131 18.37 -13.36 4.33
N GLU A 132 18.55 -13.10 3.06
CA GLU A 132 19.79 -12.54 2.54
C GLU A 132 20.04 -11.14 3.11
N THR A 133 19.03 -10.29 3.14
CA THR A 133 19.12 -8.97 3.76
C THR A 133 19.47 -9.06 5.24
N ARG A 134 18.84 -9.99 5.97
CA ARG A 134 19.13 -10.22 7.39
C ARG A 134 20.59 -10.63 7.60
N ARG A 135 21.13 -11.51 6.76
CA ARG A 135 22.52 -11.92 6.79
C ARG A 135 23.45 -10.73 6.61
N GLN A 136 23.22 -9.93 5.57
CA GLN A 136 24.01 -8.74 5.28
C GLN A 136 23.94 -7.71 6.41
N TRP A 137 22.77 -7.53 7.02
CA TRP A 137 22.62 -6.63 8.18
C TRP A 137 23.38 -7.11 9.39
N ALA A 138 23.37 -8.41 9.68
CA ALA A 138 24.13 -8.99 10.77
C ALA A 138 25.65 -8.83 10.54
N GLU A 139 26.14 -9.06 9.32
CA GLU A 139 27.55 -8.84 8.94
C GLU A 139 27.96 -7.37 9.04
N ALA A 140 27.04 -6.45 8.75
CA ALA A 140 27.25 -5.01 8.91
C ALA A 140 27.12 -4.51 10.37
N GLY A 141 26.86 -5.40 11.33
CA GLY A 141 26.76 -5.06 12.75
C GLY A 141 25.42 -4.46 13.18
N HIS A 142 24.38 -4.57 12.38
CA HIS A 142 23.04 -4.16 12.80
C HIS A 142 22.43 -5.16 13.78
N HIS A 143 22.03 -4.67 14.96
CA HIS A 143 21.44 -5.50 16.02
C HIS A 143 19.97 -5.87 15.78
N SER A 144 19.25 -5.06 15.04
CA SER A 144 17.82 -5.30 14.74
C SER A 144 17.67 -5.98 13.38
N PRO A 145 16.85 -7.02 13.26
CA PRO A 145 16.58 -7.65 11.96
C PRO A 145 15.78 -6.70 11.05
N PRO A 146 15.89 -6.86 9.72
CA PRO A 146 14.99 -6.15 8.80
C PRO A 146 13.55 -6.59 9.02
N VAL A 147 12.61 -5.69 8.80
CA VAL A 147 11.18 -5.95 8.94
C VAL A 147 10.54 -6.06 7.55
N MET A 148 9.77 -7.11 7.34
CA MET A 148 8.91 -7.27 6.17
C MET A 148 7.48 -6.87 6.55
N LEU A 149 6.93 -5.88 5.84
CA LEU A 149 5.56 -5.40 6.05
C LEU A 149 4.68 -5.86 4.89
N THR A 150 3.56 -6.48 5.23
CA THR A 150 2.51 -6.83 4.28
C THR A 150 1.30 -5.94 4.52
N VAL A 151 0.87 -5.21 3.51
CA VAL A 151 -0.35 -4.40 3.54
C VAL A 151 -1.45 -5.11 2.79
N CYS A 152 -2.58 -5.31 3.44
CA CYS A 152 -3.74 -6.00 2.89
C CYS A 152 -4.92 -5.03 2.75
N ASN A 153 -5.73 -5.23 1.72
CA ASN A 153 -6.96 -4.49 1.51
C ASN A 153 -8.13 -4.95 2.41
N ARG A 154 -7.99 -6.14 3.04
CA ARG A 154 -9.01 -6.73 3.92
C ARG A 154 -8.41 -7.31 5.18
N THR A 155 -9.15 -7.24 6.27
CA THR A 155 -8.77 -7.83 7.56
C THR A 155 -8.74 -9.36 7.51
N GLU A 156 -9.64 -9.97 6.76
CA GLU A 156 -9.67 -11.43 6.54
C GLU A 156 -8.40 -11.91 5.84
N THR A 157 -7.95 -11.19 4.82
CA THR A 157 -6.70 -11.50 4.11
C THR A 157 -5.50 -11.34 5.03
N ALA A 158 -5.47 -10.29 5.86
CA ALA A 158 -4.41 -10.11 6.86
C ALA A 158 -4.38 -11.25 7.88
N ALA A 159 -5.54 -11.71 8.36
CA ALA A 159 -5.65 -12.84 9.28
C ALA A 159 -5.15 -14.16 8.66
N ARG A 160 -5.48 -14.43 7.39
CA ARG A 160 -4.98 -15.60 6.65
C ARG A 160 -3.46 -15.57 6.48
N ILE A 161 -2.91 -14.42 6.16
CA ILE A 161 -1.46 -14.23 6.05
C ILE A 161 -0.78 -14.42 7.40
N ALA A 162 -1.33 -13.84 8.48
CA ALA A 162 -0.80 -14.05 9.82
C ALA A 162 -0.84 -15.54 10.22
N HIS A 163 -1.93 -16.24 9.93
CA HIS A 163 -2.05 -17.68 10.16
C HIS A 163 -1.03 -18.47 9.33
N TYR A 164 -0.85 -18.13 8.06
CA TYR A 164 0.14 -18.78 7.18
C TYR A 164 1.56 -18.70 7.75
N PHE A 165 1.95 -17.56 8.32
CA PHE A 165 3.27 -17.39 8.92
C PHE A 165 3.41 -18.01 10.32
N THR A 166 2.34 -18.16 11.07
CA THR A 166 2.38 -18.67 12.45
C THR A 166 2.09 -20.15 12.58
N GLN A 167 1.28 -20.70 11.70
CA GLN A 167 0.79 -22.07 11.77
C GLN A 167 1.03 -22.88 10.48
N GLY A 168 1.40 -22.22 9.40
CA GLY A 168 1.65 -22.86 8.11
C GLY A 168 3.08 -23.37 7.97
N ASP A 169 3.27 -24.33 7.07
CA ASP A 169 4.59 -24.79 6.63
C ASP A 169 5.20 -23.75 5.67
N VAL A 170 5.81 -22.75 6.24
CA VAL A 170 6.48 -21.71 5.44
C VAL A 170 7.82 -22.24 4.95
N PRO A 171 8.08 -22.29 3.63
CA PRO A 171 9.24 -23.00 3.06
C PRO A 171 10.62 -22.51 3.50
N TRP A 172 10.69 -21.41 4.25
CA TRP A 172 11.96 -20.81 4.71
C TRP A 172 12.11 -20.72 6.23
N GLN A 173 11.27 -21.39 7.00
CA GLN A 173 11.48 -21.53 8.44
C GLN A 173 12.59 -22.53 8.77
#